data_f04a3425146f4cadf121b01aa57f29aa
#
_entry.id   f04a3425146f4cadf121b01aa57f29aa
#
_cell.length_a   1.000
_cell.length_b   1.000
_cell.length_c   1.000
_cell.angle_alpha   90.00
_cell.angle_beta   90.00
_cell.angle_gamma   90.00
#
_symmetry.space_group_name_H-M   'P 1'
#
loop_
_entity.id
_entity.type
_entity.pdbx_description
1 polymer ?
#
loop_
_entity_poly.entity_id
_entity_poly.type
_entity_poly.pdbx_seq_one_letter_code
_entity_poly.pdbx_strand_id
1 'polypeptide(L)'
;MKTTRRKKLEIIVEAPVLRHVEAFLAETGVRGWTVLPSLEGAGTSGAWHSAGFTAGEEKRLIMALVSQSVADKALERLAIFFEDYPGVVCVTDVEVLRAERF
;
A
#
# COMPACT_ATOMS: atom_id res chain seq x y z
N MET A 1 -21.66 17.89 9.67
CA MET A 1 -20.23 17.58 9.62
C MET A 1 -19.80 17.44 8.16
N LYS A 2 -18.76 18.15 7.78
CA LYS A 2 -18.25 18.09 6.42
C LYS A 2 -17.14 17.09 6.30
N THR A 3 -17.24 16.22 5.31
CA THR A 3 -16.17 15.31 4.94
C THR A 3 -15.57 15.73 3.60
N THR A 4 -14.40 15.24 3.30
CA THR A 4 -13.72 15.48 2.03
C THR A 4 -13.48 14.14 1.35
N ARG A 5 -13.70 14.10 0.05
CA ARG A 5 -13.42 12.88 -0.73
C ARG A 5 -11.95 12.70 -0.92
N ARG A 6 -11.50 11.46 -0.72
CA ARG A 6 -10.11 11.05 -0.93
C ARG A 6 -10.09 9.63 -1.50
N LYS A 7 -8.91 9.20 -1.88
CA LYS A 7 -8.67 7.82 -2.30
C LYS A 7 -7.94 7.10 -1.18
N LYS A 8 -8.40 5.89 -0.87
CA LYS A 8 -7.69 5.01 0.03
C LYS A 8 -6.93 3.98 -0.80
N LEU A 9 -5.61 3.93 -0.61
CA LEU A 9 -4.75 2.92 -1.21
C LEU A 9 -4.52 1.82 -0.19
N GLU A 10 -4.69 0.58 -0.60
CA GLU A 10 -4.31 -0.57 0.19
C GLU A 10 -3.35 -1.40 -0.66
N ILE A 11 -2.11 -1.48 -0.21
CA ILE A 11 -1.01 -2.06 -0.99
C ILE A 11 -0.46 -3.23 -0.19
N ILE A 12 -0.41 -4.42 -0.80
CA ILE A 12 0.18 -5.59 -0.16
C ILE A 12 1.45 -5.92 -0.92
N VAL A 13 2.56 -5.97 -0.18
CA VAL A 13 3.88 -6.28 -0.72
C VAL A 13 4.60 -7.23 0.23
N GLU A 14 5.66 -7.83 -0.25
CA GLU A 14 6.53 -8.66 0.58
C GLU A 14 7.35 -7.79 1.53
N ALA A 15 7.55 -8.27 2.75
CA ALA A 15 8.28 -7.53 3.78
C ALA A 15 9.67 -7.03 3.34
N PRO A 16 10.49 -7.82 2.62
CA PRO A 16 11.82 -7.35 2.23
C PRO A 16 11.86 -6.10 1.36
N VAL A 17 10.77 -5.81 0.62
CA VAL A 17 10.74 -4.63 -0.27
C VAL A 17 9.98 -3.45 0.33
N LEU A 18 9.51 -3.57 1.57
CA LEU A 18 8.70 -2.53 2.20
C LEU A 18 9.36 -1.15 2.17
N ARG A 19 10.63 -1.06 2.55
CA ARG A 19 11.32 0.24 2.61
C ARG A 19 11.47 0.88 1.24
N HIS A 20 11.66 0.06 0.21
CA HIS A 20 11.72 0.53 -1.16
C HIS A 20 10.37 1.13 -1.57
N VAL A 21 9.29 0.43 -1.26
CA VAL A 21 7.94 0.90 -1.60
C VAL A 21 7.63 2.21 -0.85
N GLU A 22 7.92 2.27 0.43
CA GLU A 22 7.73 3.49 1.23
C GLU A 22 8.47 4.67 0.62
N ALA A 23 9.71 4.46 0.18
CA ALA A 23 10.52 5.52 -0.40
C ALA A 23 9.87 6.09 -1.67
N PHE A 24 9.44 5.23 -2.60
CA PHE A 24 8.85 5.77 -3.81
C PHE A 24 7.43 6.32 -3.62
N LEU A 25 6.69 5.83 -2.62
CA LEU A 25 5.40 6.43 -2.28
C LEU A 25 5.60 7.87 -1.82
N ALA A 26 6.60 8.11 -0.98
CA ALA A 26 6.93 9.48 -0.55
C ALA A 26 7.29 10.37 -1.75
N GLU A 27 8.05 9.84 -2.70
CA GLU A 27 8.41 10.57 -3.92
C GLU A 27 7.19 10.95 -4.76
N THR A 28 6.14 10.14 -4.75
CA THR A 28 4.92 10.44 -5.52
C THR A 28 4.00 11.43 -4.83
N GLY A 29 4.31 11.81 -3.60
CA GLY A 29 3.53 12.79 -2.86
C GLY A 29 2.66 12.21 -1.75
N VAL A 30 2.79 10.93 -1.45
CA VAL A 30 2.11 10.33 -0.31
C VAL A 30 2.76 10.85 0.96
N ARG A 31 1.99 11.58 1.77
CA ARG A 31 2.53 12.29 2.94
C ARG A 31 2.50 11.46 4.22
N GLY A 32 1.64 10.44 4.26
CA GLY A 32 1.55 9.58 5.43
C GLY A 32 0.93 8.25 5.07
N TRP A 33 1.30 7.24 5.82
CA TRP A 33 0.76 5.90 5.64
C TRP A 33 0.90 5.10 6.92
N THR A 34 0.16 4.01 7.00
CA THR A 34 0.23 3.08 8.12
C THR A 34 0.56 1.70 7.57
N VAL A 35 1.48 1.02 8.20
CA VAL A 35 1.87 -0.34 7.82
C VAL A 35 1.31 -1.32 8.83
N LEU A 36 0.65 -2.36 8.33
CA LEU A 36 0.09 -3.43 9.14
C LEU A 36 0.73 -4.76 8.73
N PRO A 37 0.98 -5.65 9.69
CA PRO A 37 1.46 -6.98 9.34
C PRO A 37 0.31 -7.81 8.76
N SER A 38 0.62 -8.67 7.81
CA SER A 38 -0.32 -9.66 7.31
C SER A 38 -0.03 -10.96 8.05
N LEU A 39 -0.97 -11.42 8.87
CA LEU A 39 -0.77 -12.61 9.68
C LEU A 39 -0.73 -13.88 8.82
N GLU A 40 -1.62 -13.97 7.85
CA GLU A 40 -1.63 -15.08 6.90
C GLU A 40 -2.48 -14.70 5.70
N GLY A 41 -2.32 -15.44 4.63
CA GLY A 41 -3.11 -15.26 3.44
C GLY A 41 -2.79 -16.32 2.42
N ALA A 42 -3.45 -16.25 1.28
CA ALA A 42 -3.19 -17.12 0.15
C ALA A 42 -3.40 -16.36 -1.14
N GLY A 43 -2.58 -16.63 -2.12
CA GLY A 43 -2.68 -16.03 -3.44
C GLY A 43 -2.30 -17.06 -4.50
N THR A 44 -2.15 -16.60 -5.73
CA THR A 44 -1.82 -17.47 -6.86
C THR A 44 -0.44 -18.12 -6.72
N SER A 45 0.47 -17.53 -5.93
CA SER A 45 1.80 -18.08 -5.69
C SER A 45 1.92 -18.87 -4.39
N GLY A 46 0.80 -19.14 -3.71
CA GLY A 46 0.78 -19.96 -2.50
C GLY A 46 0.26 -19.25 -1.27
N ALA A 47 0.30 -19.96 -0.15
CA ALA A 47 -0.12 -19.44 1.14
C ALA A 47 1.08 -18.91 1.92
N TRP A 48 0.82 -18.00 2.85
CA TRP A 48 1.87 -17.47 3.75
C TRP A 48 1.31 -17.25 5.14
N HIS A 49 2.21 -17.18 6.13
CA HIS A 49 1.84 -16.78 7.48
C HIS A 49 3.04 -16.11 8.18
N SER A 50 2.75 -15.24 9.13
CA SER A 50 3.76 -14.39 9.79
C SER A 50 4.73 -15.16 10.68
N ALA A 51 4.40 -16.38 11.10
CA ALA A 51 5.27 -17.22 11.90
C ALA A 51 6.29 -18.00 11.06
N GLY A 52 6.30 -17.81 9.75
CA GLY A 52 7.23 -18.48 8.85
C GLY A 52 8.67 -18.02 9.10
N PHE A 53 9.60 -18.95 8.95
CA PHE A 53 11.03 -18.67 9.13
C PHE A 53 11.68 -18.11 7.87
N THR A 54 10.92 -18.01 6.79
CA THR A 54 11.41 -17.53 5.49
C THR A 54 10.96 -16.08 5.31
N ALA A 55 11.90 -15.15 5.34
CA ALA A 55 11.60 -13.71 5.27
C ALA A 55 10.77 -13.29 4.05
N GLY A 56 10.91 -14.00 2.93
CA GLY A 56 10.16 -13.70 1.71
C GLY A 56 8.69 -14.08 1.75
N GLU A 57 8.26 -14.84 2.77
CA GLU A 57 6.86 -15.26 2.89
C GLU A 57 6.00 -14.24 3.63
N GLU A 58 6.61 -13.33 4.39
CA GLU A 58 5.88 -12.33 5.13
C GLU A 58 5.39 -11.22 4.22
N LYS A 59 4.16 -10.78 4.46
CA LYS A 59 3.56 -9.67 3.72
C LYS A 59 3.30 -8.50 4.64
N ARG A 60 3.21 -7.33 4.03
CA ARG A 60 2.85 -6.08 4.73
C ARG A 60 1.74 -5.40 3.96
N LEU A 61 0.78 -4.87 4.68
CA LEU A 61 -0.28 -4.04 4.12
C LEU A 61 0.06 -2.58 4.41
N ILE A 62 0.14 -1.77 3.36
CA ILE A 62 0.34 -0.33 3.50
C ILE A 62 -0.99 0.33 3.20
N MET A 63 -1.48 1.14 4.14
CA MET A 63 -2.72 1.89 3.95
C MET A 63 -2.39 3.38 3.92
N ALA A 64 -2.87 4.08 2.92
CA ALA A 64 -2.67 5.52 2.78
C ALA A 64 -3.95 6.18 2.28
N LEU A 65 -4.18 7.40 2.75
CA LEU A 65 -5.29 8.24 2.30
C LEU A 65 -4.67 9.40 1.51
N VAL A 66 -5.09 9.57 0.27
CA VAL A 66 -4.44 10.51 -0.64
C VAL A 66 -5.46 11.21 -1.54
N SER A 67 -5.03 12.28 -2.19
CA SER A 67 -5.83 12.94 -3.22
C SER A 67 -5.88 12.09 -4.48
N GLN A 68 -6.80 12.41 -5.39
CA GLN A 68 -6.89 11.73 -6.68
C GLN A 68 -5.56 11.81 -7.46
N SER A 69 -4.95 13.00 -7.51
CA SER A 69 -3.73 13.18 -8.29
C SER A 69 -2.56 12.39 -7.73
N VAL A 70 -2.45 12.30 -6.41
CA VAL A 70 -1.41 11.50 -5.76
C VAL A 70 -1.68 10.01 -5.98
N ALA A 71 -2.94 9.59 -5.89
CA ALA A 71 -3.31 8.20 -6.17
C ALA A 71 -2.87 7.80 -7.59
N ASP A 72 -3.12 8.66 -8.58
CA ASP A 72 -2.76 8.38 -9.96
C ASP A 72 -1.25 8.18 -10.12
N LYS A 73 -0.45 9.05 -9.50
CA LYS A 73 1.01 8.94 -9.53
C LYS A 73 1.51 7.69 -8.83
N ALA A 74 0.94 7.38 -7.67
CA ALA A 74 1.32 6.19 -6.91
C ALA A 74 0.99 4.92 -7.70
N LEU A 75 -0.17 4.87 -8.33
CA LEU A 75 -0.57 3.72 -9.14
C LEU A 75 0.35 3.50 -10.34
N GLU A 76 0.76 4.57 -11.01
CA GLU A 76 1.72 4.47 -12.11
C GLU A 76 3.04 3.86 -11.64
N ARG A 77 3.53 4.33 -10.51
CA ARG A 77 4.79 3.83 -9.95
C ARG A 77 4.66 2.38 -9.49
N LEU A 78 3.54 2.03 -8.85
CA LEU A 78 3.28 0.66 -8.42
C LEU A 78 3.13 -0.30 -9.59
N ALA A 79 2.51 0.14 -10.68
CA ALA A 79 2.37 -0.70 -11.88
C ALA A 79 3.74 -1.12 -12.41
N ILE A 80 4.70 -0.21 -12.42
CA ILE A 80 6.08 -0.49 -12.85
C ILE A 80 6.73 -1.46 -11.86
N PHE A 81 6.59 -1.20 -10.55
CA PHE A 81 7.17 -2.03 -9.51
C PHE A 81 6.67 -3.48 -9.59
N PHE A 82 5.37 -3.66 -9.83
CA PHE A 82 4.76 -4.99 -9.91
C PHE A 82 5.16 -5.80 -11.15
N GLU A 83 5.84 -5.19 -12.11
CA GLU A 83 6.42 -5.93 -13.23
C GLU A 83 7.52 -6.89 -12.75
N ASP A 84 8.23 -6.50 -11.69
CA ASP A 84 9.38 -7.26 -11.18
C ASP A 84 9.14 -7.88 -9.81
N TYR A 85 8.17 -7.38 -9.05
CA TYR A 85 7.94 -7.82 -7.67
C TYR A 85 6.48 -8.18 -7.45
N PRO A 86 6.20 -9.21 -6.64
CA PRO A 86 4.82 -9.56 -6.30
C PRO A 86 4.16 -8.47 -5.48
N GLY A 87 2.87 -8.33 -5.64
CA GLY A 87 2.09 -7.41 -4.84
C GLY A 87 0.79 -7.06 -5.52
N VAL A 88 -0.07 -6.40 -4.78
CA VAL A 88 -1.34 -5.90 -5.31
C VAL A 88 -1.64 -4.54 -4.69
N VAL A 89 -2.44 -3.76 -5.38
CA VAL A 89 -2.98 -2.52 -4.82
C VAL A 89 -4.45 -2.44 -5.18
N CYS A 90 -5.26 -1.97 -4.24
CA CYS A 90 -6.63 -1.60 -4.54
C CYS A 90 -6.86 -0.16 -4.11
N VAL A 91 -7.83 0.47 -4.76
CA VAL A 91 -8.17 1.87 -4.51
C VAL A 91 -9.65 1.95 -4.20
N THR A 92 -9.99 2.66 -3.14
CA THR A 92 -11.38 2.85 -2.72
C THR A 92 -11.66 4.34 -2.59
N ASP A 93 -12.83 4.77 -3.01
CA ASP A 93 -13.29 6.11 -2.74
C ASP A 93 -13.77 6.17 -1.29
N VAL A 94 -13.28 7.15 -0.55
CA VAL A 94 -13.62 7.32 0.85
C VAL A 94 -13.92 8.78 1.16
N GLU A 95 -14.60 9.00 2.27
CA GLU A 95 -14.79 10.34 2.82
C GLU A 95 -14.02 10.42 4.11
N VAL A 96 -13.28 11.49 4.29
CA VAL A 96 -12.42 11.65 5.45
C VAL A 96 -12.70 12.96 6.17
N LEU A 97 -12.38 12.97 7.45
CA LEU A 97 -12.26 14.19 8.25
C LEU A 97 -10.79 14.55 8.27
N ARG A 98 -10.49 15.85 8.43
CA ARG A 98 -9.12 16.32 8.55
C ARG A 98 -8.26 16.04 7.32
N ALA A 99 -8.82 16.30 6.15
CA ALA A 99 -8.13 16.08 4.87
C ALA A 99 -6.78 16.81 4.77
N GLU A 100 -6.57 17.87 5.55
CA GLU A 100 -5.32 18.63 5.57
C GLU A 100 -4.13 17.83 6.14
N ARG A 101 -4.39 16.65 6.71
CA ARG A 101 -3.36 15.79 7.27
C ARG A 101 -2.67 14.91 6.21
N PHE A 102 -3.24 14.87 5.02
CA PHE A 102 -2.66 14.02 3.97
C PHE A 102 -2.98 14.52 2.55
#